data_9856c0f994292fe30b67e63705a1396e
#
_entry.id   9856c0f994292fe30b67e63705a1396e
#
_cell.length_a   1.000
_cell.length_b   1.000
_cell.length_c   1.000
_cell.angle_alpha   90.00
_cell.angle_beta   90.00
_cell.angle_gamma   90.00
#
_symmetry.space_group_name_H-M   'P 1'
#
loop_
_entity.id
_entity.type
_entity.pdbx_description
1 polymer ?
#
loop_
_entity_poly.entity_id
_entity_poly.type
_entity_poly.pdbx_seq_one_letter_code
_entity_poly.pdbx_strand_id
1 'polypeptide(L)'
;MINLLYILLALVLLGVIVTVHEFGHYLVGRACGIGVIEFSVGMGPKLFGWERKGIKYSLRLLPLGGYCSFVGEDENSDNPHAMNNQPVWKRMLTVLAGPAVNLLLAVIVATGLIAGGVIVNPFEVDSQPVLLSVVELSLIHISEPTRR
;
A
#
# COMPACT_ATOMS: atom_id res chain seq x y z
N MET A 1 23.99 -9.94 7.30
CA MET A 1 24.14 -8.85 6.31
C MET A 1 22.93 -8.91 5.38
N ILE A 2 22.10 -7.86 5.36
CA ILE A 2 20.98 -7.78 4.41
C ILE A 2 21.57 -7.65 3.02
N ASN A 3 21.27 -8.60 2.15
CA ASN A 3 21.73 -8.55 0.76
C ASN A 3 21.08 -7.37 0.04
N LEU A 4 21.86 -6.59 -0.70
CA LEU A 4 21.38 -5.48 -1.54
C LEU A 4 20.21 -5.92 -2.43
N LEU A 5 20.22 -7.17 -2.89
CA LEU A 5 19.13 -7.76 -3.67
C LEU A 5 17.79 -7.74 -2.93
N TYR A 6 17.77 -8.07 -1.64
CA TYR A 6 16.52 -8.04 -0.85
C TYR A 6 15.98 -6.63 -0.67
N ILE A 7 16.87 -5.65 -0.51
CA ILE A 7 16.48 -4.23 -0.44
C ILE A 7 15.85 -3.80 -1.77
N LEU A 8 16.49 -4.10 -2.88
CA LEU A 8 15.97 -3.77 -4.21
C LEU A 8 14.61 -4.45 -4.47
N LEU A 9 14.49 -5.73 -4.11
CA LEU A 9 13.23 -6.47 -4.23
C LEU A 9 12.11 -5.83 -3.39
N ALA A 10 12.41 -5.47 -2.14
CA ALA A 10 11.46 -4.80 -1.26
C ALA A 10 10.99 -3.44 -1.82
N LEU A 11 11.91 -2.65 -2.38
CA LEU A 11 11.59 -1.37 -3.02
C LEU A 11 10.71 -1.55 -4.26
N VAL A 12 10.99 -2.55 -5.08
CA VAL A 12 10.16 -2.87 -6.26
C VAL A 12 8.76 -3.32 -5.82
N LEU A 13 8.66 -4.21 -4.82
CA LEU A 13 7.37 -4.65 -4.28
C LEU A 13 6.56 -3.49 -3.70
N LEU A 14 7.21 -2.61 -2.93
CA LEU A 14 6.58 -1.40 -2.43
C LEU A 14 6.05 -0.53 -3.57
N GLY A 15 6.86 -0.32 -4.61
CA GLY A 15 6.47 0.44 -5.80
C GLY A 15 5.25 -0.16 -6.50
N VAL A 16 5.18 -1.49 -6.62
CA VAL A 16 4.00 -2.18 -7.17
C VAL A 16 2.76 -1.96 -6.32
N ILE A 17 2.87 -2.14 -4.99
CA ILE A 17 1.74 -1.97 -4.07
C ILE A 17 1.20 -0.54 -4.14
N VAL A 18 2.08 0.47 -4.13
CA VAL A 18 1.66 1.87 -4.24
C VAL A 18 1.07 2.17 -5.61
N THR A 19 1.65 1.65 -6.70
CA THR A 19 1.08 1.84 -8.04
C THR A 19 -0.33 1.24 -8.16
N VAL A 20 -0.57 0.08 -7.58
CA VAL A 20 -1.90 -0.57 -7.55
C VAL A 20 -2.87 0.27 -6.71
N HIS A 21 -2.43 0.83 -5.60
CA HIS A 21 -3.19 1.77 -4.78
C HIS A 21 -3.64 3.00 -5.59
N GLU A 22 -2.72 3.69 -6.23
CA GLU A 22 -3.00 4.85 -7.09
C GLU A 22 -3.91 4.49 -8.28
N PHE A 23 -3.74 3.29 -8.82
CA PHE A 23 -4.60 2.80 -9.88
C PHE A 23 -6.05 2.59 -9.41
N GLY A 24 -6.26 2.23 -8.15
CA GLY A 24 -7.58 2.22 -7.51
C GLY A 24 -8.26 3.58 -7.54
N HIS A 25 -7.57 4.63 -7.11
CA HIS A 25 -8.05 6.01 -7.17
C HIS A 25 -8.38 6.43 -8.61
N TYR A 26 -7.48 6.15 -9.53
CA TYR A 26 -7.64 6.45 -10.95
C TYR A 26 -8.90 5.79 -11.54
N LEU A 27 -9.10 4.49 -11.32
CA LEU A 27 -10.24 3.74 -11.87
C LEU A 27 -11.57 4.29 -11.35
N VAL A 28 -11.70 4.42 -10.04
CA VAL A 28 -12.95 4.83 -9.41
C VAL A 28 -13.22 6.31 -9.62
N GLY A 29 -12.21 7.17 -9.51
CA GLY A 29 -12.35 8.60 -9.79
C GLY A 29 -12.86 8.83 -11.21
N ARG A 30 -12.28 8.15 -12.17
CA ARG A 30 -12.72 8.22 -13.57
C ARG A 30 -14.14 7.66 -13.78
N ALA A 31 -14.47 6.54 -13.14
CA ALA A 31 -15.82 5.95 -13.20
C ALA A 31 -16.87 6.88 -12.57
N CYS A 32 -16.49 7.65 -11.54
CA CYS A 32 -17.33 8.67 -10.92
C CYS A 32 -17.44 9.97 -11.74
N GLY A 33 -16.72 10.08 -12.87
CA GLY A 33 -16.73 11.26 -13.74
C GLY A 33 -15.84 12.40 -13.24
N ILE A 34 -14.89 12.11 -12.33
CA ILE A 34 -13.90 13.08 -11.87
C ILE A 34 -12.79 13.18 -12.91
N GLY A 35 -12.40 14.41 -13.26
CA GLY A 35 -11.33 14.69 -14.22
C GLY A 35 -9.97 14.30 -13.64
N VAL A 36 -9.22 13.46 -14.36
CA VAL A 36 -7.84 13.11 -14.01
C VAL A 36 -6.89 13.96 -14.82
N ILE A 37 -5.92 14.58 -14.16
CA ILE A 37 -4.86 15.40 -14.78
C ILE A 37 -3.67 14.51 -15.15
N GLU A 38 -3.14 13.79 -14.19
CA GLU A 38 -1.96 12.95 -14.37
C GLU A 38 -2.05 11.67 -13.55
N PHE A 39 -1.57 10.58 -14.15
CA PHE A 39 -1.31 9.31 -13.48
C PHE A 39 0.17 8.98 -13.63
N SER A 40 0.88 8.86 -12.52
CA SER A 40 2.32 8.63 -12.48
C SER A 40 2.67 7.34 -11.77
N VAL A 41 3.54 6.55 -12.38
CA VAL A 41 4.20 5.40 -11.77
C VAL A 41 5.61 5.81 -11.37
N GLY A 42 5.93 5.68 -10.09
CA GLY A 42 7.19 6.11 -9.52
C GLY A 42 7.23 7.58 -9.13
N MET A 43 8.36 7.99 -8.58
CA MET A 43 8.67 9.37 -8.16
C MET A 43 9.97 9.87 -8.79
N GLY A 44 10.23 11.18 -8.64
CA GLY A 44 11.45 11.83 -9.14
C GLY A 44 11.39 12.25 -10.60
N PRO A 45 12.55 12.32 -11.29
CA PRO A 45 12.61 12.79 -12.67
C PRO A 45 11.80 11.90 -13.62
N LYS A 46 11.10 12.52 -14.56
CA LYS A 46 10.32 11.81 -15.58
C LYS A 46 11.25 11.16 -16.59
N LEU A 47 11.15 9.84 -16.73
CA LEU A 47 11.87 9.07 -17.73
C LEU A 47 11.11 9.02 -19.05
N PHE A 48 9.82 8.71 -18.97
CA PHE A 48 8.94 8.57 -20.11
C PHE A 48 7.55 9.10 -19.78
N GLY A 49 6.85 9.63 -20.78
CA GLY A 49 5.48 10.08 -20.60
C GLY A 49 4.78 10.31 -21.93
N TRP A 50 3.49 10.07 -21.91
CA TRP A 50 2.60 10.29 -23.04
C TRP A 50 1.30 10.90 -22.54
N GLU A 51 0.55 11.46 -23.43
CA GLU A 51 -0.77 11.99 -23.16
C GLU A 51 -1.82 11.23 -23.97
N ARG A 52 -2.92 10.84 -23.34
CA ARG A 52 -4.03 10.20 -24.01
C ARG A 52 -5.34 10.68 -23.42
N LYS A 53 -6.22 11.16 -24.27
CA LYS A 53 -7.56 11.68 -23.88
C LYS A 53 -7.49 12.78 -22.80
N GLY A 54 -6.49 13.67 -22.89
CA GLY A 54 -6.29 14.75 -21.94
C GLY A 54 -5.71 14.35 -20.58
N ILE A 55 -5.33 13.08 -20.41
CA ILE A 55 -4.68 12.55 -19.20
C ILE A 55 -3.21 12.34 -19.49
N LYS A 56 -2.35 12.90 -18.65
CA LYS A 56 -0.90 12.68 -18.71
C LYS A 56 -0.54 11.40 -17.98
N TYR A 57 0.19 10.52 -18.64
CA TYR A 57 0.76 9.32 -18.05
C TYR A 57 2.26 9.48 -17.97
N SER A 58 2.85 9.20 -16.82
CA SER A 58 4.30 9.32 -16.65
C SER A 58 4.89 8.12 -15.91
N LEU A 59 6.08 7.72 -16.37
CA LEU A 59 6.96 6.77 -15.70
C LEU A 59 8.17 7.54 -15.18
N ARG A 60 8.47 7.40 -13.89
CA ARG A 60 9.53 8.14 -13.21
C ARG A 60 10.65 7.21 -12.75
N LEU A 61 11.80 7.78 -12.45
CA LEU A 61 13.05 7.04 -12.20
C LEU A 61 13.01 6.18 -10.95
N LEU A 62 12.42 6.67 -9.87
CA LEU A 62 12.41 5.96 -8.61
C LEU A 62 11.14 5.11 -8.48
N PRO A 63 11.25 3.77 -8.34
CA PRO A 63 10.10 2.90 -8.17
C PRO A 63 9.48 3.01 -6.76
N LEU A 64 9.55 4.18 -6.16
CA LEU A 64 9.06 4.49 -4.83
C LEU A 64 7.78 5.30 -4.96
N GLY A 65 6.64 4.60 -4.98
CA GLY A 65 5.36 5.29 -5.03
C GLY A 65 4.82 5.56 -6.44
N GLY A 66 3.95 6.52 -6.51
CA GLY A 66 3.24 7.02 -7.67
C GLY A 66 2.31 8.13 -7.22
N TYR A 67 1.53 8.68 -8.12
CA TYR A 67 0.44 9.57 -7.77
C TYR A 67 -0.63 9.62 -8.87
N CYS A 68 -1.85 9.91 -8.44
CA CYS A 68 -2.97 10.21 -9.32
C CYS A 68 -3.51 11.59 -8.94
N SER A 69 -3.38 12.57 -9.83
CA SER A 69 -3.84 13.94 -9.60
C SER A 69 -5.16 14.17 -10.29
N PHE A 70 -6.11 14.75 -9.56
CA PHE A 70 -7.45 15.08 -10.04
C PHE A 70 -7.63 16.57 -10.24
N VAL A 71 -8.52 16.93 -11.17
CA VAL A 71 -8.92 18.33 -11.37
C VAL A 71 -9.65 18.81 -10.12
N GLY A 72 -9.24 19.97 -9.58
CA GLY A 72 -9.86 20.58 -8.40
C GLY A 72 -9.59 19.83 -7.09
N GLU A 73 -8.47 19.13 -7.00
CA GLU A 73 -8.01 18.47 -5.77
C GLU A 73 -7.36 19.48 -4.82
N ASP A 74 -6.36 20.20 -5.31
CA ASP A 74 -5.57 21.18 -4.53
C ASP A 74 -6.13 22.60 -4.62
N GLU A 75 -6.77 22.94 -5.72
CA GLU A 75 -7.32 24.29 -5.97
C GLU A 75 -8.78 24.20 -6.40
N ASN A 76 -9.57 25.22 -6.00
CA ASN A 76 -10.95 25.32 -6.46
C ASN A 76 -10.97 25.53 -7.98
N SER A 77 -11.75 24.71 -8.66
CA SER A 77 -11.92 24.79 -10.11
C SER A 77 -13.41 24.89 -10.45
N ASP A 78 -13.74 25.73 -11.41
CA ASP A 78 -15.11 25.87 -11.94
C ASP A 78 -15.48 24.72 -12.91
N ASN A 79 -14.56 23.80 -13.15
CA ASN A 79 -14.80 22.64 -14.03
C ASN A 79 -15.87 21.73 -13.42
N PRO A 80 -16.94 21.36 -14.15
CA PRO A 80 -17.96 20.43 -13.66
C PRO A 80 -17.41 19.05 -13.25
N HIS A 81 -16.28 18.64 -13.84
CA HIS A 81 -15.61 17.38 -13.53
C HIS A 81 -14.56 17.51 -12.42
N ALA A 82 -14.42 18.69 -11.81
CA ALA A 82 -13.48 18.88 -10.72
C ALA A 82 -13.93 18.12 -9.47
N MET A 83 -12.98 17.57 -8.73
CA MET A 83 -13.22 16.78 -7.52
C MET A 83 -13.99 17.58 -6.47
N ASN A 84 -13.68 18.87 -6.30
CA ASN A 84 -14.36 19.76 -5.36
C ASN A 84 -15.85 19.99 -5.71
N ASN A 85 -16.23 19.89 -7.00
CA ASN A 85 -17.61 20.06 -7.48
C ASN A 85 -18.41 18.77 -7.51
N GLN A 86 -17.80 17.62 -7.20
CA GLN A 86 -18.50 16.35 -7.16
C GLN A 86 -19.17 16.09 -5.81
N PRO A 87 -20.29 15.36 -5.80
CA PRO A 87 -20.95 14.95 -4.57
C PRO A 87 -19.99 14.22 -3.61
N VAL A 88 -20.18 14.42 -2.32
CA VAL A 88 -19.29 13.87 -1.28
C VAL A 88 -19.10 12.36 -1.40
N TRP A 89 -20.16 11.62 -1.70
CA TRP A 89 -20.09 10.15 -1.84
C TRP A 89 -19.15 9.70 -2.98
N LYS A 90 -19.10 10.41 -4.11
CA LYS A 90 -18.15 10.11 -5.20
C LYS A 90 -16.71 10.36 -4.78
N ARG A 91 -16.50 11.46 -4.06
CA ARG A 91 -15.17 11.81 -3.51
C ARG A 91 -14.72 10.74 -2.50
N MET A 92 -15.61 10.33 -1.59
CA MET A 92 -15.34 9.26 -0.63
C MET A 92 -15.02 7.93 -1.31
N LEU A 93 -15.81 7.52 -2.32
CA LEU A 93 -15.53 6.30 -3.08
C LEU A 93 -14.17 6.35 -3.76
N THR A 94 -13.81 7.49 -4.34
CA THR A 94 -12.51 7.67 -5.00
C THR A 94 -11.37 7.54 -3.99
N VAL A 95 -11.48 8.15 -2.81
CA VAL A 95 -10.45 8.05 -1.75
C VAL A 95 -10.38 6.64 -1.17
N LEU A 96 -11.51 5.96 -0.96
CA LEU A 96 -11.54 4.59 -0.43
C LEU A 96 -11.05 3.54 -1.43
N ALA A 97 -11.05 3.85 -2.72
CA ALA A 97 -10.70 2.91 -3.78
C ALA A 97 -9.25 2.43 -3.68
N GLY A 98 -8.30 3.28 -3.30
CA GLY A 98 -6.90 2.92 -3.12
C GLY A 98 -6.73 1.80 -2.09
N PRO A 99 -7.12 2.02 -0.82
CA PRO A 99 -7.05 0.97 0.21
C PRO A 99 -7.86 -0.29 -0.16
N ALA A 100 -9.04 -0.14 -0.79
CA ALA A 100 -9.88 -1.27 -1.17
C ALA A 100 -9.20 -2.18 -2.21
N VAL A 101 -8.53 -1.59 -3.20
CA VAL A 101 -7.80 -2.36 -4.23
C VAL A 101 -6.56 -3.03 -3.63
N ASN A 102 -5.87 -2.41 -2.67
CA ASN A 102 -4.77 -3.06 -1.94
C ASN A 102 -5.26 -4.25 -1.11
N LEU A 103 -6.43 -4.13 -0.46
CA LEU A 103 -7.03 -5.26 0.26
C LEU A 103 -7.38 -6.40 -0.70
N LEU A 104 -7.96 -6.09 -1.86
CA LEU A 104 -8.24 -7.07 -2.89
C LEU A 104 -6.96 -7.76 -3.39
N LEU A 105 -5.90 -6.98 -3.63
CA LEU A 105 -4.59 -7.51 -4.00
C LEU A 105 -4.04 -8.47 -2.93
N ALA A 106 -4.14 -8.10 -1.65
CA ALA A 106 -3.70 -8.95 -0.54
C ALA A 106 -4.45 -10.30 -0.51
N VAL A 107 -5.78 -10.27 -0.71
CA VAL A 107 -6.59 -11.50 -0.79
C VAL A 107 -6.19 -12.36 -1.98
N ILE A 108 -5.98 -11.77 -3.16
CA ILE A 108 -5.55 -12.49 -4.37
C ILE A 108 -4.19 -13.16 -4.13
N VAL A 109 -3.22 -12.41 -3.59
CA VAL A 109 -1.87 -12.93 -3.31
C VAL A 109 -1.92 -14.04 -2.26
N ALA A 110 -2.65 -13.85 -1.16
CA ALA A 110 -2.80 -14.86 -0.11
C ALA A 110 -3.44 -16.14 -0.66
N THR A 111 -4.52 -16.02 -1.44
CA THR A 111 -5.18 -17.16 -2.07
C THR A 111 -4.24 -17.87 -3.04
N GLY A 112 -3.46 -17.14 -3.84
CA GLY A 112 -2.48 -17.70 -4.75
C GLY A 112 -1.37 -18.47 -4.04
N LEU A 113 -0.87 -17.95 -2.92
CA LEU A 113 0.15 -18.62 -2.10
C LEU A 113 -0.39 -19.92 -1.48
N ILE A 114 -1.60 -19.90 -0.92
CA ILE A 114 -2.25 -21.08 -0.35
C ILE A 114 -2.49 -22.14 -1.45
N ALA A 115 -3.01 -21.75 -2.59
CA ALA A 115 -3.25 -22.63 -3.73
C ALA A 115 -1.94 -23.22 -4.31
N GLY A 116 -0.83 -22.47 -4.21
CA GLY A 116 0.51 -22.90 -4.60
C GLY A 116 1.20 -23.79 -3.57
N GLY A 117 0.54 -24.13 -2.47
CA GLY A 117 1.08 -25.02 -1.42
C GLY A 117 2.05 -24.32 -0.45
N VAL A 118 2.13 -23.00 -0.48
CA VAL A 118 2.87 -22.23 0.53
C VAL A 118 2.03 -22.21 1.81
N ILE A 119 2.37 -23.06 2.76
CA ILE A 119 1.75 -23.05 4.09
C ILE A 119 2.35 -21.88 4.86
N VAL A 120 1.64 -20.78 4.90
CA VAL A 120 1.96 -19.69 5.82
C VAL A 120 1.33 -20.07 7.15
N ASN A 121 2.14 -20.58 8.09
CA ASN A 121 1.70 -20.81 9.46
C ASN A 121 1.74 -19.44 10.19
N PRO A 122 0.61 -18.74 10.35
CA PRO A 122 0.62 -17.43 11.01
C PRO A 122 0.96 -17.51 12.50
N PHE A 123 1.08 -18.73 13.06
CA PHE A 123 1.44 -18.99 14.45
C PHE A 123 2.88 -19.49 14.65
N GLU A 124 3.62 -19.74 13.58
CA GLU A 124 5.08 -19.88 13.61
C GLU A 124 5.77 -18.50 13.40
N VAL A 125 5.25 -17.47 13.96
CA VAL A 125 6.11 -16.39 14.42
C VAL A 125 6.93 -17.02 15.51
N ASP A 126 8.25 -17.10 15.32
CA ASP A 126 9.23 -17.51 16.30
C ASP A 126 9.03 -16.69 17.58
N SER A 127 8.02 -17.05 18.32
CA SER A 127 7.80 -16.63 19.68
C SER A 127 8.84 -17.41 20.49
N GLN A 128 10.10 -17.03 20.30
CA GLN A 128 11.11 -17.23 21.34
C GLN A 128 10.50 -16.59 22.57
N PRO A 129 10.01 -17.36 23.51
CA PRO A 129 9.17 -16.82 24.55
C PRO A 129 10.04 -16.03 25.51
N VAL A 130 10.05 -14.71 25.32
CA VAL A 130 10.38 -13.81 26.43
C VAL A 130 9.58 -14.17 27.68
N LEU A 131 8.39 -14.75 27.52
CA LEU A 131 7.54 -15.29 28.60
C LEU A 131 8.13 -16.53 29.29
N LEU A 132 8.84 -17.45 28.60
CA LEU A 132 9.48 -18.60 29.25
C LEU A 132 10.65 -18.16 30.14
N SER A 133 11.40 -17.12 29.77
CA SER A 133 12.46 -16.58 30.63
C SER A 133 11.89 -15.90 31.89
N VAL A 134 10.73 -15.25 31.79
CA VAL A 134 10.07 -14.64 32.95
C VAL A 134 9.46 -15.71 33.88
N VAL A 135 8.90 -16.79 33.32
CA VAL A 135 8.35 -17.90 34.10
C VAL A 135 9.46 -18.67 34.81
N GLU A 136 10.60 -18.94 34.16
CA GLU A 136 11.77 -19.57 34.85
C GLU A 136 12.30 -18.70 35.98
N LEU A 137 12.47 -17.40 35.77
CA LEU A 137 12.89 -16.46 36.83
C LEU A 137 11.88 -16.41 37.99
N SER A 138 10.57 -16.47 37.72
CA SER A 138 9.54 -16.46 38.76
C SER A 138 9.51 -17.78 39.55
N LEU A 139 9.74 -18.92 38.92
CA LEU A 139 9.81 -20.22 39.57
C LEU A 139 11.07 -20.36 40.45
N ILE A 140 12.20 -19.81 40.03
CA ILE A 140 13.45 -19.79 40.83
C ILE A 140 13.23 -18.94 42.08
N HIS A 141 12.48 -17.84 42.02
CA HIS A 141 12.23 -16.98 43.17
C HIS A 141 11.24 -17.57 44.19
N ILE A 142 10.36 -18.48 43.76
CA ILE A 142 9.39 -19.19 44.62
C ILE A 142 10.04 -20.39 45.33
N SER A 143 11.15 -20.93 44.80
CA SER A 143 11.82 -22.13 45.32
C SER A 143 12.96 -21.85 46.32
N GLU A 144 13.31 -20.62 46.61
CA GLU A 144 14.26 -20.32 47.68
C GLU A 144 13.53 -20.32 49.05
N PRO A 145 13.75 -21.35 49.88
CA PRO A 145 13.24 -21.33 51.26
C PRO A 145 14.07 -20.30 52.03
N THR A 146 13.37 -19.29 52.63
CA THR A 146 13.94 -18.41 53.62
C THR A 146 14.54 -19.24 54.76
N ARG A 147 15.87 -19.46 54.71
CA ARG A 147 16.61 -19.93 55.92
C ARG A 147 16.71 -18.76 56.86
N ARG A 148 15.98 -18.86 58.00
CA ARG A 148 16.31 -18.17 59.23
C ARG A 148 17.41 -18.93 59.99
#